data_4dac724eb52e0451dbb5f7ee31c46c00
#
_entry.id   4dac724eb52e0451dbb5f7ee31c46c00
#
_cell.length_a   1.000
_cell.length_b   1.000
_cell.length_c   1.000
_cell.angle_alpha   90.00
_cell.angle_beta   90.00
_cell.angle_gamma   90.00
#
_symmetry.space_group_name_H-M   'P 1'
#
loop_
_entity.id
_entity.type
_entity.pdbx_description
1 polymer ?
#
loop_
_entity_poly.entity_id
_entity_poly.type
_entity_poly.pdbx_seq_one_letter_code
_entity_poly.pdbx_strand_id
1 'polypeptide(L)'
;MTTLSNWFSKPLAVFGAGALLALAGCGEKPKQFENVTANIKVREFTDFSTKNLPSQRDTVAPDGSDVRLLLGLKEGGMIHFELAPNRISKAVTHRTVEEIWYFVGGRGQVWRKQNGHAVVVDVYPGVSLTIPLGTQFQFRSFGYEPLAAIAVTMPPWPGEGEGIIVKGEWEASQP
;
A
#
# COMPACT_ATOMS: atom_id res chain seq x y z
N MET A 1 37.28 -7.17 -1.89
CA MET A 1 37.14 -7.79 -3.22
C MET A 1 36.14 -8.92 -3.09
N THR A 2 34.88 -8.67 -3.34
CA THR A 2 33.84 -9.69 -3.41
C THR A 2 32.82 -9.25 -4.45
N THR A 3 32.67 -10.06 -5.43
CA THR A 3 32.08 -9.87 -6.74
C THR A 3 30.55 -9.70 -6.70
N LEU A 4 30.06 -8.65 -7.34
CA LEU A 4 28.67 -8.45 -7.73
C LEU A 4 28.30 -9.46 -8.81
N SER A 5 27.44 -10.40 -8.53
CA SER A 5 26.92 -11.35 -9.52
C SER A 5 25.64 -10.84 -10.17
N ASN A 6 25.74 -10.71 -11.46
CA ASN A 6 24.81 -10.51 -12.55
C ASN A 6 23.36 -10.97 -12.35
N TRP A 7 22.44 -10.01 -12.51
CA TRP A 7 21.00 -10.21 -12.59
C TRP A 7 20.40 -9.88 -13.97
N PHE A 8 21.07 -10.22 -15.05
CA PHE A 8 20.46 -10.15 -16.38
C PHE A 8 20.94 -11.33 -17.24
N SER A 9 19.99 -12.10 -17.72
CA SER A 9 20.01 -12.91 -18.94
C SER A 9 19.45 -14.32 -18.75
N LYS A 10 18.23 -14.55 -19.21
CA LYS A 10 17.87 -15.83 -19.83
C LYS A 10 17.08 -15.57 -21.11
N PRO A 11 17.47 -16.19 -22.23
CA PRO A 11 16.85 -15.97 -23.53
C PRO A 11 15.57 -16.79 -23.74
N LEU A 12 14.68 -16.25 -24.56
CA LEU A 12 13.55 -16.94 -25.18
C LEU A 12 14.03 -18.13 -26.02
N ALA A 13 13.37 -19.27 -25.86
CA ALA A 13 13.38 -20.34 -26.86
C ALA A 13 12.03 -20.37 -27.57
N VAL A 14 12.04 -20.11 -28.84
CA VAL A 14 10.97 -20.33 -29.82
C VAL A 14 11.18 -21.70 -30.41
N PHE A 15 10.13 -22.55 -30.51
CA PHE A 15 9.89 -23.69 -31.44
C PHE A 15 8.54 -24.29 -31.03
N GLY A 16 7.63 -24.67 -31.87
CA GLY A 16 7.57 -24.94 -33.29
C GLY A 16 6.15 -25.41 -33.62
N ALA A 17 5.80 -25.33 -34.84
CA ALA A 17 4.53 -25.63 -35.47
C ALA A 17 4.08 -27.10 -35.32
N GLY A 18 2.78 -27.34 -35.31
CA GLY A 18 2.24 -28.67 -35.48
C GLY A 18 0.73 -28.82 -35.38
N ALA A 19 0.09 -28.96 -36.55
CA ALA A 19 -1.13 -29.72 -36.84
C ALA A 19 -2.50 -29.22 -36.39
N LEU A 20 -3.25 -28.79 -37.39
CA LEU A 20 -4.71 -28.73 -37.46
C LEU A 20 -5.35 -30.10 -37.18
N LEU A 21 -6.30 -30.15 -36.27
CA LEU A 21 -7.40 -31.10 -36.31
C LEU A 21 -8.70 -30.34 -36.04
N ALA A 22 -9.53 -30.26 -37.08
CA ALA A 22 -10.88 -29.75 -36.98
C ALA A 22 -11.78 -30.82 -36.36
N LEU A 23 -12.42 -30.52 -35.24
CA LEU A 23 -13.61 -31.20 -34.78
C LEU A 23 -14.71 -30.16 -34.56
N ALA A 24 -15.72 -30.25 -35.37
CA ALA A 24 -16.98 -29.55 -35.23
C ALA A 24 -17.68 -30.01 -33.95
N GLY A 25 -17.97 -29.12 -33.04
CA GLY A 25 -18.73 -29.33 -31.82
C GLY A 25 -19.49 -28.07 -31.46
N CYS A 26 -20.79 -28.22 -31.46
CA CYS A 26 -21.89 -27.31 -31.19
C CYS A 26 -21.62 -26.15 -30.22
N GLY A 27 -22.07 -24.96 -30.62
CA GLY A 27 -21.80 -23.69 -29.96
C GLY A 27 -22.48 -23.52 -28.62
N GLU A 28 -21.70 -23.06 -27.70
CA GLU A 28 -22.13 -22.08 -26.70
C GLU A 28 -21.20 -20.86 -26.84
N LYS A 29 -21.83 -19.73 -27.19
CA LYS A 29 -21.08 -18.44 -27.22
C LYS A 29 -20.60 -18.14 -25.81
N PRO A 30 -19.31 -17.82 -25.61
CA PRO A 30 -18.86 -17.38 -24.31
C PRO A 30 -19.61 -16.09 -23.95
N LYS A 31 -20.17 -16.06 -22.73
CA LYS A 31 -20.78 -14.86 -22.17
C LYS A 31 -19.71 -13.76 -22.18
N GLN A 32 -19.97 -12.70 -22.94
CA GLN A 32 -19.20 -11.48 -22.84
C GLN A 32 -19.26 -11.01 -21.38
N PHE A 33 -18.11 -11.02 -20.73
CA PHE A 33 -17.95 -10.23 -19.52
C PHE A 33 -18.04 -8.77 -19.96
N GLU A 34 -19.18 -8.15 -19.67
CA GLU A 34 -19.30 -6.71 -19.78
C GLU A 34 -18.21 -6.09 -18.90
N ASN A 35 -17.29 -5.39 -19.57
CA ASN A 35 -16.31 -4.55 -18.91
C ASN A 35 -17.04 -3.49 -18.09
N VAL A 36 -17.17 -3.72 -16.79
CA VAL A 36 -17.46 -2.66 -15.84
C VAL A 36 -16.20 -1.80 -15.76
N THR A 37 -16.04 -0.95 -16.75
CA THR A 37 -15.12 0.18 -16.68
C THR A 37 -15.72 1.15 -15.68
N ALA A 38 -15.41 0.94 -14.39
CA ALA A 38 -15.54 2.01 -13.43
C ALA A 38 -14.75 3.18 -14.00
N ASN A 39 -15.40 4.32 -14.22
CA ASN A 39 -14.80 5.59 -14.60
C ASN A 39 -13.92 6.09 -13.44
N ILE A 40 -12.80 5.42 -13.21
CA ILE A 40 -11.71 5.97 -12.43
C ILE A 40 -11.13 7.04 -13.34
N LYS A 41 -11.40 8.32 -13.04
CA LYS A 41 -10.68 9.44 -13.62
C LYS A 41 -9.20 9.25 -13.26
N VAL A 42 -8.46 8.57 -14.11
CA VAL A 42 -7.00 8.54 -14.05
C VAL A 42 -6.56 9.97 -14.27
N ARG A 43 -6.10 10.63 -13.21
CA ARG A 43 -5.43 11.93 -13.34
C ARG A 43 -4.17 11.66 -14.14
N GLU A 44 -4.14 12.08 -15.40
CA GLU A 44 -2.89 12.13 -16.16
C GLU A 44 -1.99 13.17 -15.49
N PHE A 45 -1.01 12.68 -14.74
CA PHE A 45 0.05 13.53 -14.20
C PHE A 45 1.11 13.67 -15.29
N THR A 46 0.98 14.71 -16.11
CA THR A 46 1.88 14.97 -17.24
C THR A 46 2.92 16.04 -16.94
N ASP A 47 2.77 16.81 -15.83
CA ASP A 47 3.61 17.95 -15.51
C ASP A 47 4.48 17.71 -14.27
N PHE A 48 5.66 18.32 -14.26
CA PHE A 48 6.49 18.36 -13.07
C PHE A 48 5.79 19.12 -11.95
N SER A 49 5.77 18.53 -10.75
CA SER A 49 5.15 19.14 -9.58
C SER A 49 6.11 19.14 -8.40
N THR A 50 6.02 20.18 -7.59
CA THR A 50 6.73 20.30 -6.32
C THR A 50 5.73 20.68 -5.24
N LYS A 51 5.80 20.02 -4.08
CA LYS A 51 4.93 20.30 -2.94
C LYS A 51 5.73 20.20 -1.64
N ASN A 52 5.64 21.22 -0.81
CA ASN A 52 6.15 21.15 0.56
C ASN A 52 5.18 20.33 1.43
N LEU A 53 5.70 19.72 2.50
CA LEU A 53 4.85 19.07 3.49
C LEU A 53 3.88 20.11 4.09
N PRO A 54 2.55 19.90 3.99
CA PRO A 54 1.57 20.81 4.58
C PRO A 54 1.72 20.87 6.10
N SER A 55 1.59 22.07 6.69
CA SER A 55 1.59 22.25 8.14
C SER A 55 0.35 21.64 8.81
N GLN A 56 -0.80 21.66 8.11
CA GLN A 56 -2.05 21.06 8.58
C GLN A 56 -2.31 19.74 7.87
N ARG A 57 -3.01 18.84 8.58
CA ARG A 57 -3.51 17.59 7.97
C ARG A 57 -4.56 17.91 6.91
N ASP A 58 -4.58 17.14 5.84
CA ASP A 58 -5.64 17.16 4.84
C ASP A 58 -6.85 16.33 5.30
N THR A 59 -6.61 15.22 6.02
CA THR A 59 -7.66 14.31 6.51
C THR A 59 -7.16 13.47 7.70
N VAL A 60 -8.09 12.69 8.28
CA VAL A 60 -7.80 11.63 9.25
C VAL A 60 -8.08 10.29 8.58
N ALA A 61 -7.11 9.39 8.64
CA ALA A 61 -7.27 8.04 8.11
C ALA A 61 -8.26 7.20 8.95
N PRO A 62 -8.81 6.12 8.41
CA PRO A 62 -9.69 5.20 9.16
C PRO A 62 -9.05 4.65 10.45
N ASP A 63 -7.73 4.49 10.47
CA ASP A 63 -6.95 4.05 11.62
C ASP A 63 -6.78 5.11 12.72
N GLY A 64 -7.14 6.37 12.42
CA GLY A 64 -7.08 7.51 13.35
C GLY A 64 -5.81 8.35 13.24
N SER A 65 -4.92 8.06 12.29
CA SER A 65 -3.74 8.90 12.03
C SER A 65 -4.08 10.16 11.23
N ASP A 66 -3.33 11.22 11.46
CA ASP A 66 -3.38 12.45 10.68
C ASP A 66 -2.65 12.27 9.36
N VAL A 67 -3.28 12.57 8.24
CA VAL A 67 -2.73 12.39 6.90
C VAL A 67 -2.56 13.72 6.18
N ARG A 68 -1.38 13.88 5.57
CA ARG A 68 -1.05 14.96 4.64
C ARG A 68 -0.74 14.36 3.28
N LEU A 69 -1.53 14.75 2.29
CA LEU A 69 -1.37 14.28 0.92
C LEU A 69 -0.15 14.97 0.29
N LEU A 70 0.75 14.19 -0.24
CA LEU A 70 1.90 14.66 -1.00
C LEU A 70 1.66 14.50 -2.51
N LEU A 71 2.70 14.26 -3.28
CA LEU A 71 2.59 14.11 -4.73
C LEU A 71 2.32 12.64 -5.09
N GLY A 72 1.74 12.44 -6.27
CA GLY A 72 1.53 11.14 -6.84
C GLY A 72 1.76 11.13 -8.33
N LEU A 73 1.99 9.96 -8.87
CA LEU A 73 2.08 9.64 -10.29
C LEU A 73 1.00 8.59 -10.62
N LYS A 74 1.00 8.12 -11.86
CA LYS A 74 -0.01 7.17 -12.35
C LYS A 74 -0.07 5.89 -11.51
N GLU A 75 1.07 5.34 -11.14
CA GLU A 75 1.18 4.02 -10.50
C GLU A 75 1.30 4.10 -8.96
N GLY A 76 1.50 5.29 -8.39
CA GLY A 76 1.64 5.44 -6.94
C GLY A 76 1.47 6.86 -6.44
N GLY A 77 1.09 6.98 -5.16
CA GLY A 77 0.98 8.24 -4.45
C GLY A 77 1.85 8.25 -3.20
N MET A 78 2.16 9.44 -2.72
CA MET A 78 2.91 9.63 -1.49
C MET A 78 2.05 10.37 -0.47
N ILE A 79 2.05 9.91 0.76
CA ILE A 79 1.43 10.57 1.89
C ILE A 79 2.44 10.69 3.04
N HIS A 80 2.22 11.66 3.90
CA HIS A 80 2.83 11.73 5.22
C HIS A 80 1.73 11.48 6.24
N PHE A 81 1.94 10.52 7.15
CA PHE A 81 1.01 10.30 8.25
C PHE A 81 1.68 10.45 9.61
N GLU A 82 0.89 10.82 10.60
CA GLU A 82 1.31 10.98 11.98
C GLU A 82 0.31 10.34 12.94
N LEU A 83 0.83 9.62 13.94
CA LEU A 83 0.07 9.20 15.10
C LEU A 83 0.55 10.01 16.32
N ALA A 84 -0.38 10.67 17.00
CA ALA A 84 -0.06 11.46 18.17
C ALA A 84 0.71 10.65 19.25
N PRO A 85 1.48 11.32 20.14
CA PRO A 85 2.27 10.66 21.17
C PRO A 85 1.43 9.73 22.07
N ASN A 86 1.96 8.57 22.40
CA ASN A 86 1.33 7.58 23.28
C ASN A 86 -0.07 7.14 22.86
N ARG A 87 -0.31 7.07 21.53
CA ARG A 87 -1.58 6.60 20.97
C ARG A 87 -1.38 5.24 20.28
N ILE A 88 -2.49 4.53 20.17
CA ILE A 88 -2.63 3.25 19.45
C ILE A 88 -3.67 3.46 18.37
N SER A 89 -3.30 3.20 17.13
CA SER A 89 -4.20 3.30 15.98
C SER A 89 -5.30 2.23 16.04
N LYS A 90 -6.37 2.39 15.28
CA LYS A 90 -7.24 1.26 14.95
C LYS A 90 -6.50 0.33 14.00
N ALA A 91 -6.80 -0.97 14.09
CA ALA A 91 -6.27 -1.92 13.13
C ALA A 91 -7.08 -1.87 11.84
N VAL A 92 -6.40 -1.88 10.70
CA VAL A 92 -7.02 -1.83 9.38
C VAL A 92 -6.38 -2.84 8.42
N THR A 93 -7.06 -3.07 7.30
CA THR A 93 -6.53 -3.69 6.09
C THR A 93 -6.98 -2.90 4.88
N HIS A 94 -6.22 -2.91 3.80
CA HIS A 94 -6.55 -2.22 2.56
C HIS A 94 -7.31 -3.13 1.60
N ARG A 95 -8.21 -2.55 0.79
CA ARG A 95 -8.97 -3.26 -0.24
C ARG A 95 -8.16 -3.50 -1.50
N THR A 96 -7.45 -2.48 -1.96
CA THR A 96 -6.81 -2.44 -3.28
C THR A 96 -5.38 -1.91 -3.24
N VAL A 97 -4.96 -1.28 -2.14
CA VAL A 97 -3.67 -0.61 -1.99
C VAL A 97 -2.68 -1.50 -1.25
N GLU A 98 -1.46 -1.54 -1.74
CA GLU A 98 -0.29 -1.96 -0.98
C GLU A 98 0.64 -0.76 -0.73
N GLU A 99 1.50 -0.84 0.28
CA GLU A 99 2.28 0.32 0.71
C GLU A 99 3.71 -0.03 1.09
N ILE A 100 4.59 0.96 0.93
CA ILE A 100 5.92 0.99 1.52
C ILE A 100 5.99 2.19 2.45
N TRP A 101 6.35 1.95 3.71
CA TRP A 101 6.50 3.00 4.72
C TRP A 101 7.97 3.27 5.01
N TYR A 102 8.29 4.52 5.25
CA TYR A 102 9.60 4.97 5.74
C TYR A 102 9.38 5.95 6.90
N PHE A 103 9.82 5.55 8.09
CA PHE A 103 9.64 6.35 9.29
C PHE A 103 10.61 7.53 9.33
N VAL A 104 10.09 8.71 9.64
CA VAL A 104 10.83 9.99 9.62
C VAL A 104 10.83 10.71 10.99
N GLY A 105 9.96 10.31 11.93
CA GLY A 105 9.86 10.92 13.26
C GLY A 105 9.30 10.00 14.31
N GLY A 106 9.59 10.31 15.58
CA GLY A 106 9.09 9.58 16.73
C GLY A 106 9.61 8.14 16.86
N ARG A 107 8.97 7.39 17.77
CA ARG A 107 9.24 5.96 18.03
C ARG A 107 7.93 5.22 18.24
N GLY A 108 7.90 3.95 17.89
CA GLY A 108 6.70 3.14 18.07
C GLY A 108 6.90 1.69 17.70
N GLN A 109 5.78 1.01 17.52
CA GLN A 109 5.72 -0.36 17.01
C GLN A 109 4.67 -0.49 15.94
N VAL A 110 4.92 -1.38 14.98
CA VAL A 110 3.95 -1.79 13.96
C VAL A 110 3.71 -3.29 14.09
N TRP A 111 2.46 -3.66 14.30
CA TRP A 111 1.97 -5.02 14.15
C TRP A 111 1.46 -5.22 12.73
N ARG A 112 1.82 -6.34 12.12
CA ARG A 112 1.35 -6.76 10.79
C ARG A 112 0.98 -8.23 10.82
N LYS A 113 -0.13 -8.60 10.18
CA LYS A 113 -0.59 -9.98 10.09
C LYS A 113 -1.06 -10.29 8.68
N GLN A 114 -0.54 -11.39 8.11
CA GLN A 114 -0.95 -11.90 6.80
C GLN A 114 -0.81 -13.43 6.78
N ASN A 115 -1.76 -14.14 6.17
CA ASN A 115 -1.73 -15.61 6.02
C ASN A 115 -1.48 -16.37 7.33
N GLY A 116 -2.05 -15.89 8.43
CA GLY A 116 -1.90 -16.51 9.75
C GLY A 116 -0.58 -16.18 10.47
N HIS A 117 0.37 -15.54 9.80
CA HIS A 117 1.62 -15.10 10.40
C HIS A 117 1.50 -13.65 10.88
N ALA A 118 1.90 -13.39 12.13
CA ALA A 118 1.89 -12.07 12.73
C ALA A 118 3.26 -11.69 13.27
N VAL A 119 3.64 -10.42 13.10
CA VAL A 119 4.89 -9.87 13.64
C VAL A 119 4.65 -8.49 14.23
N VAL A 120 5.42 -8.15 15.26
CA VAL A 120 5.57 -6.80 15.81
C VAL A 120 7.00 -6.35 15.59
N VAL A 121 7.18 -5.16 15.06
CA VAL A 121 8.52 -4.58 14.84
C VAL A 121 8.59 -3.20 15.48
N ASP A 122 9.74 -2.88 16.07
CA ASP A 122 10.05 -1.53 16.53
C ASP A 122 10.33 -0.62 15.33
N VAL A 123 9.80 0.60 15.39
CA VAL A 123 9.97 1.60 14.33
C VAL A 123 10.44 2.94 14.90
N TYR A 124 11.34 3.56 14.16
CA TYR A 124 11.98 4.83 14.46
C TYR A 124 12.53 5.43 13.15
N PRO A 125 12.99 6.67 13.12
CA PRO A 125 13.52 7.28 11.88
C PRO A 125 14.59 6.41 11.22
N GLY A 126 14.40 6.14 9.92
CA GLY A 126 15.29 5.29 9.11
C GLY A 126 14.77 3.86 8.90
N VAL A 127 13.78 3.39 9.66
CA VAL A 127 13.16 2.08 9.43
C VAL A 127 12.24 2.14 8.22
N SER A 128 12.31 1.13 7.36
CA SER A 128 11.35 0.92 6.26
C SER A 128 10.65 -0.42 6.42
N LEU A 129 9.38 -0.47 6.02
CA LEU A 129 8.59 -1.70 6.01
C LEU A 129 7.56 -1.70 4.88
N THR A 130 7.03 -2.88 4.57
CA THR A 130 6.01 -3.08 3.56
C THR A 130 4.67 -3.46 4.20
N ILE A 131 3.58 -3.02 3.57
CA ILE A 131 2.20 -3.44 3.82
C ILE A 131 1.66 -4.02 2.50
N PRO A 132 1.92 -5.31 2.20
CA PRO A 132 1.34 -5.96 1.03
C PRO A 132 -0.18 -5.99 1.10
N LEU A 133 -0.83 -6.06 -0.06
CA LEU A 133 -2.29 -6.15 -0.15
C LEU A 133 -2.83 -7.29 0.71
N GLY A 134 -3.90 -7.02 1.47
CA GLY A 134 -4.53 -7.97 2.39
C GLY A 134 -3.83 -8.14 3.73
N THR A 135 -2.76 -7.38 4.00
CA THR A 135 -2.14 -7.32 5.33
C THR A 135 -3.06 -6.58 6.30
N GLN A 136 -3.33 -7.19 7.45
CA GLN A 136 -3.89 -6.48 8.61
C GLN A 136 -2.74 -5.80 9.34
N PHE A 137 -2.91 -4.54 9.71
CA PHE A 137 -1.85 -3.82 10.42
C PHE A 137 -2.42 -2.85 11.45
N GLN A 138 -1.60 -2.56 12.44
CA GLN A 138 -1.87 -1.62 13.53
C GLN A 138 -0.54 -1.04 14.01
N PHE A 139 -0.52 0.18 14.46
CA PHE A 139 0.69 0.80 14.98
C PHE A 139 0.41 1.60 16.23
N ARG A 140 1.45 1.81 17.01
CA ARG A 140 1.39 2.61 18.23
C ARG A 140 2.64 3.46 18.40
N SER A 141 2.47 4.61 19.00
CA SER A 141 3.53 5.59 19.25
C SER A 141 3.96 5.56 20.71
N PHE A 142 5.22 5.92 20.96
CA PHE A 142 5.81 6.05 22.28
C PHE A 142 6.51 7.41 22.43
N GLY A 143 6.55 7.90 23.68
CA GLY A 143 7.31 9.11 24.01
C GLY A 143 6.51 10.40 23.78
N TYR A 144 7.22 11.48 23.52
CA TYR A 144 6.64 12.83 23.49
C TYR A 144 6.44 13.36 22.07
N GLU A 145 7.01 12.69 21.08
CA GLU A 145 6.91 13.09 19.68
C GLU A 145 5.90 12.19 18.94
N PRO A 146 5.18 12.73 17.95
CA PRO A 146 4.34 11.91 17.08
C PRO A 146 5.18 10.86 16.34
N LEU A 147 4.64 9.67 16.19
CA LEU A 147 5.20 8.70 15.25
C LEU A 147 4.82 9.12 13.85
N ALA A 148 5.83 9.44 13.02
CA ALA A 148 5.64 9.97 11.68
C ALA A 148 6.32 9.10 10.62
N ALA A 149 5.63 8.91 9.50
CA ALA A 149 6.17 8.19 8.35
C ALA A 149 5.70 8.77 7.01
N ILE A 150 6.51 8.54 5.99
CA ILE A 150 6.12 8.66 4.59
C ILE A 150 5.62 7.28 4.15
N ALA A 151 4.44 7.22 3.55
CA ALA A 151 3.94 6.04 2.87
C ALA A 151 3.84 6.30 1.37
N VAL A 152 4.32 5.34 0.58
CA VAL A 152 4.07 5.26 -0.85
C VAL A 152 2.97 4.23 -1.04
N THR A 153 1.83 4.66 -1.59
CA THR A 153 0.66 3.84 -1.89
C THR A 153 0.67 3.40 -3.35
N MET A 154 0.39 2.15 -3.61
CA MET A 154 0.33 1.56 -4.95
C MET A 154 -0.95 0.72 -5.07
N PRO A 155 -1.90 1.11 -5.93
CA PRO A 155 -2.01 2.35 -6.70
C PRO A 155 -2.12 3.61 -5.81
N PRO A 156 -2.21 4.82 -6.40
CA PRO A 156 -2.49 6.04 -5.63
C PRO A 156 -3.74 5.87 -4.76
N TRP A 157 -3.71 6.43 -3.55
CA TRP A 157 -4.80 6.31 -2.59
C TRP A 157 -6.16 6.70 -3.22
N PRO A 158 -7.14 5.79 -3.27
CA PRO A 158 -8.41 6.05 -3.98
C PRO A 158 -9.40 6.88 -3.17
N GLY A 159 -9.14 7.12 -1.88
CA GLY A 159 -10.01 7.91 -1.01
C GLY A 159 -10.65 7.11 0.12
N GLU A 160 -11.76 7.62 0.63
CA GLU A 160 -12.50 7.01 1.73
C GLU A 160 -13.02 5.61 1.38
N GLY A 161 -13.03 4.72 2.38
CA GLY A 161 -13.47 3.32 2.19
C GLY A 161 -12.38 2.35 1.78
N GLU A 162 -11.16 2.80 1.50
CA GLU A 162 -10.02 1.93 1.22
C GLU A 162 -9.57 1.16 2.46
N GLY A 163 -9.51 1.82 3.60
CA GLY A 163 -9.17 1.20 4.88
C GLY A 163 -10.38 0.54 5.53
N ILE A 164 -10.31 -0.76 5.78
CA ILE A 164 -11.33 -1.56 6.48
C ILE A 164 -10.85 -1.82 7.90
N ILE A 165 -11.67 -1.45 8.89
CA ILE A 165 -11.39 -1.76 10.30
C ILE A 165 -11.44 -3.27 10.51
N VAL A 166 -10.43 -3.80 11.19
CA VAL A 166 -10.30 -5.22 11.56
C VAL A 166 -9.95 -5.36 13.05
N LYS A 167 -9.95 -6.59 13.55
CA LYS A 167 -9.46 -6.87 14.91
C LYS A 167 -7.94 -6.74 14.93
N GLY A 168 -7.42 -5.89 15.80
CA GLY A 168 -6.00 -5.66 15.99
C GLY A 168 -5.37 -6.50 17.09
N GLU A 169 -4.09 -6.24 17.31
CA GLU A 169 -3.27 -6.80 18.39
C GLU A 169 -3.49 -6.03 19.70
N TRP A 170 -3.67 -4.72 19.60
CA TRP A 170 -3.84 -3.82 20.74
C TRP A 170 -5.21 -3.17 20.72
N GLU A 171 -5.70 -2.82 21.92
CA GLU A 171 -6.88 -1.99 22.04
C GLU A 171 -6.56 -0.56 21.57
N ALA A 172 -7.32 -0.06 20.60
CA ALA A 172 -7.09 1.26 20.05
C ALA A 172 -7.38 2.34 21.08
N SER A 173 -6.59 3.41 21.09
CA SER A 173 -6.86 4.57 21.91
C SER A 173 -8.22 5.17 21.54
N GLN A 174 -9.02 5.51 22.55
CA GLN A 174 -10.26 6.23 22.30
C GLN A 174 -9.97 7.59 21.65
N PRO A 175 -10.89 8.11 20.82
CA PRO A 175 -10.74 9.41 20.14
C PRO A 175 -10.43 10.56 21.09
#